data_a94c71ed8756af0cf75292d7a392c586
#
_entry.id   a94c71ed8756af0cf75292d7a392c586
#
_cell.length_a   1.000
_cell.length_b   1.000
_cell.length_c   1.000
_cell.angle_alpha   90.00
_cell.angle_beta   90.00
_cell.angle_gamma   90.00
#
_symmetry.space_group_name_H-M   'P 1'
#
loop_
_entity.id
_entity.type
_entity.pdbx_description
1 polymer ?
#
loop_
_entity_poly.entity_id
_entity_poly.type
_entity_poly.pdbx_seq_one_letter_code
_entity_poly.pdbx_strand_id
1 'polypeptide(L)'
;MPRQITFSFLLIFFTLPAFAEERVDDFLEAAKTGDIKVIRTLLAAGVDVEAGDWAGWPALNWAALLLQNETIEILLDAGADIEYLAKGGKNSGRPLMMAAKKYEGTATVKLLVARGADVNGADQYGRTALIVAARYGRLETVRYLLENGADPNAESLMKKWKTPLIAANLRGHDTVADLLVHAGASR
;
A
#
# COMPACT_ATOMS: atom_id res chain seq x y z
N MET A 1 -56.51 16.16 -28.58
CA MET A 1 -56.13 15.58 -27.24
C MET A 1 -54.71 15.11 -27.34
N PRO A 2 -53.70 15.76 -26.72
CA PRO A 2 -52.33 15.31 -26.77
C PRO A 2 -52.08 14.18 -25.74
N ARG A 3 -51.55 13.06 -26.21
CA ARG A 3 -51.08 11.96 -25.37
C ARG A 3 -49.88 12.46 -24.53
N GLN A 4 -50.02 12.44 -23.23
CA GLN A 4 -48.91 12.66 -22.29
C GLN A 4 -47.94 11.48 -22.37
N ILE A 5 -46.70 11.77 -22.74
CA ILE A 5 -45.57 10.84 -22.65
C ILE A 5 -45.10 10.88 -21.22
N THR A 6 -45.56 9.98 -20.39
CA THR A 6 -44.97 9.71 -19.08
C THR A 6 -43.64 9.00 -19.28
N PHE A 7 -42.56 9.74 -19.29
CA PHE A 7 -41.22 9.16 -19.15
C PHE A 7 -41.12 8.51 -17.75
N SER A 8 -41.08 7.19 -17.75
CA SER A 8 -40.86 6.41 -16.55
C SER A 8 -39.47 6.72 -15.95
N PHE A 9 -39.47 7.55 -14.92
CA PHE A 9 -38.28 7.85 -14.09
C PHE A 9 -37.82 6.66 -13.23
N LEU A 10 -38.36 5.46 -13.50
CA LEU A 10 -38.16 4.27 -12.64
C LEU A 10 -36.95 3.41 -13.03
N LEU A 11 -36.28 3.70 -14.15
CA LEU A 11 -35.14 2.88 -14.63
C LEU A 11 -33.78 3.41 -14.21
N ILE A 12 -33.68 4.61 -13.63
CA ILE A 12 -32.41 5.24 -13.30
C ILE A 12 -31.86 4.80 -11.93
N PHE A 13 -32.71 4.32 -11.02
CA PHE A 13 -32.31 3.97 -9.65
C PHE A 13 -31.67 2.58 -9.51
N PHE A 14 -31.84 1.67 -10.45
CA PHE A 14 -31.28 0.32 -10.39
C PHE A 14 -29.93 0.14 -11.11
N THR A 15 -29.53 1.09 -11.93
CA THR A 15 -28.27 1.00 -12.70
C THR A 15 -27.11 1.79 -12.09
N LEU A 16 -27.40 2.76 -11.23
CA LEU A 16 -26.38 3.61 -10.59
C LEU A 16 -25.38 2.85 -9.70
N PRO A 17 -25.78 1.90 -8.83
CA PRO A 17 -24.80 1.18 -8.01
C PRO A 17 -23.91 0.24 -8.84
N ALA A 18 -24.44 -0.45 -9.85
CA ALA A 18 -23.66 -1.35 -10.70
C ALA A 18 -22.61 -0.60 -11.53
N PHE A 19 -22.95 0.58 -12.07
CA PHE A 19 -21.99 1.44 -12.78
C PHE A 19 -20.93 2.04 -11.84
N ALA A 20 -21.27 2.28 -10.57
CA ALA A 20 -20.31 2.78 -9.59
C ALA A 20 -19.29 1.68 -9.20
N GLU A 21 -19.75 0.45 -8.99
CA GLU A 21 -18.88 -0.70 -8.69
C GLU A 21 -17.96 -1.03 -9.86
N GLU A 22 -18.47 -1.08 -11.08
CA GLU A 22 -17.67 -1.31 -12.30
C GLU A 22 -16.57 -0.27 -12.46
N ARG A 23 -16.84 1.00 -12.14
CA ARG A 23 -15.83 2.07 -12.19
C ARG A 23 -14.76 1.95 -11.11
N VAL A 24 -15.10 1.42 -9.93
CA VAL A 24 -14.12 1.13 -8.87
C VAL A 24 -13.22 -0.02 -9.30
N ASP A 25 -13.76 -1.09 -9.88
CA ASP A 25 -12.97 -2.22 -10.35
C ASP A 25 -11.99 -1.79 -11.46
N ASP A 26 -12.44 -0.98 -12.42
CA ASP A 26 -11.58 -0.39 -13.46
C ASP A 26 -10.48 0.49 -12.86
N PHE A 27 -10.80 1.28 -11.84
CA PHE A 27 -9.84 2.14 -11.15
C PHE A 27 -8.76 1.33 -10.43
N LEU A 28 -9.16 0.27 -9.73
CA LEU A 28 -8.24 -0.62 -9.03
C LEU A 28 -7.37 -1.41 -10.02
N GLU A 29 -7.93 -1.86 -11.14
CA GLU A 29 -7.15 -2.55 -12.17
C GLU A 29 -6.16 -1.61 -12.85
N ALA A 30 -6.57 -0.38 -13.14
CA ALA A 30 -5.66 0.65 -13.65
C ALA A 30 -4.54 0.97 -12.65
N ALA A 31 -4.83 0.97 -11.34
CA ALA A 31 -3.80 1.16 -10.32
C ALA A 31 -2.82 -0.01 -10.23
N LYS A 32 -3.28 -1.23 -10.47
CA LYS A 32 -2.42 -2.43 -10.52
C LYS A 32 -1.53 -2.45 -11.75
N THR A 33 -2.05 -2.05 -12.89
CA THR A 33 -1.35 -2.10 -14.18
C THR A 33 -0.51 -0.85 -14.47
N GLY A 34 -0.75 0.25 -13.75
CA GLY A 34 -0.11 1.55 -13.99
C GLY A 34 -0.72 2.29 -15.17
N ASP A 35 -2.00 2.07 -15.50
CA ASP A 35 -2.68 2.82 -16.58
C ASP A 35 -3.05 4.24 -16.11
N ILE A 36 -2.09 5.13 -16.27
CA ILE A 36 -2.18 6.53 -15.85
C ILE A 36 -3.36 7.26 -16.50
N LYS A 37 -3.65 6.94 -17.75
CA LYS A 37 -4.74 7.59 -18.48
C LYS A 37 -6.09 7.24 -17.86
N VAL A 38 -6.32 5.98 -17.56
CA VAL A 38 -7.55 5.49 -16.92
C VAL A 38 -7.65 6.06 -15.50
N ILE A 39 -6.57 6.03 -14.70
CA ILE A 39 -6.53 6.61 -13.36
C ILE A 39 -6.99 8.08 -13.39
N ARG A 40 -6.36 8.93 -14.22
CA ARG A 40 -6.73 10.35 -14.31
C ARG A 40 -8.17 10.57 -14.78
N THR A 41 -8.64 9.76 -15.73
CA THR A 41 -10.01 9.84 -16.23
C THR A 41 -11.03 9.52 -15.14
N LEU A 42 -10.79 8.47 -14.36
CA LEU A 42 -11.71 8.03 -13.32
C LEU A 42 -11.70 8.97 -12.11
N LEU A 43 -10.54 9.50 -11.71
CA LEU A 43 -10.45 10.53 -10.68
C LEU A 43 -11.19 11.81 -11.10
N ALA A 44 -11.01 12.27 -12.36
CA ALA A 44 -11.75 13.42 -12.89
C ALA A 44 -13.26 13.18 -12.97
N ALA A 45 -13.68 11.93 -13.12
CA ALA A 45 -15.08 11.51 -13.10
C ALA A 45 -15.65 11.32 -11.69
N GLY A 46 -14.85 11.61 -10.63
CA GLY A 46 -15.28 11.60 -9.24
C GLY A 46 -15.29 10.22 -8.57
N VAL A 47 -14.49 9.27 -9.07
CA VAL A 47 -14.27 8.02 -8.32
C VAL A 47 -13.57 8.37 -7.01
N ASP A 48 -14.05 7.80 -5.91
CA ASP A 48 -13.42 7.97 -4.59
C ASP A 48 -12.02 7.35 -4.61
N VAL A 49 -11.00 8.15 -4.30
CA VAL A 49 -9.60 7.73 -4.27
C VAL A 49 -9.35 6.62 -3.24
N GLU A 50 -10.17 6.56 -2.18
CA GLU A 50 -10.12 5.53 -1.14
C GLU A 50 -11.03 4.31 -1.42
N ALA A 51 -11.73 4.30 -2.56
CA ALA A 51 -12.50 3.13 -2.93
C ALA A 51 -11.59 1.90 -3.02
N GLY A 52 -11.99 0.85 -2.33
CA GLY A 52 -11.22 -0.39 -2.22
C GLY A 52 -11.94 -1.57 -2.83
N ASP A 53 -11.19 -2.65 -3.04
CA ASP A 53 -11.77 -3.94 -3.43
C ASP A 53 -12.60 -4.56 -2.30
N TRP A 54 -13.18 -5.74 -2.55
CA TRP A 54 -13.96 -6.51 -1.56
C TRP A 54 -13.21 -6.80 -0.25
N ALA A 55 -11.87 -6.72 -0.24
CA ALA A 55 -11.03 -6.88 0.94
C ALA A 55 -10.68 -5.53 1.60
N GLY A 56 -11.16 -4.41 1.08
CA GLY A 56 -10.91 -3.05 1.55
C GLY A 56 -9.51 -2.54 1.21
N TRP A 57 -8.96 -2.95 0.06
CA TRP A 57 -7.66 -2.48 -0.42
C TRP A 57 -7.84 -1.36 -1.44
N PRO A 58 -7.47 -0.11 -1.09
CA PRO A 58 -7.54 1.00 -2.03
C PRO A 58 -6.45 0.93 -3.09
N ALA A 59 -6.62 1.75 -4.13
CA ALA A 59 -5.71 1.85 -5.27
C ALA A 59 -4.25 2.08 -4.84
N LEU A 60 -4.00 2.92 -3.83
CA LEU A 60 -2.65 3.23 -3.35
C LEU A 60 -1.92 1.99 -2.81
N ASN A 61 -2.60 1.13 -2.05
CA ASN A 61 -1.99 -0.10 -1.53
C ASN A 61 -1.63 -1.08 -2.64
N TRP A 62 -2.47 -1.21 -3.67
CA TRP A 62 -2.18 -2.01 -4.86
C TRP A 62 -1.01 -1.43 -5.66
N ALA A 63 -1.01 -0.12 -5.91
CA ALA A 63 0.07 0.56 -6.62
C ALA A 63 1.42 0.38 -5.88
N ALA A 64 1.43 0.51 -4.54
CA ALA A 64 2.63 0.30 -3.73
C ALA A 64 3.10 -1.17 -3.77
N LEU A 65 2.19 -2.14 -3.70
CA LEU A 65 2.52 -3.57 -3.81
C LEU A 65 3.11 -3.92 -5.18
N LEU A 66 2.64 -3.27 -6.24
CA LEU A 66 3.04 -3.54 -7.62
C LEU A 66 4.07 -2.54 -8.16
N LEU A 67 4.56 -1.63 -7.28
CA LEU A 67 5.64 -0.68 -7.55
C LEU A 67 5.32 0.34 -8.66
N GLN A 68 4.04 0.72 -8.80
CA GLN A 68 3.56 1.67 -9.80
C GLN A 68 3.80 3.11 -9.34
N ASN A 69 5.05 3.58 -9.42
CA ASN A 69 5.48 4.85 -8.81
C ASN A 69 4.71 6.06 -9.32
N GLU A 70 4.47 6.17 -10.64
CA GLU A 70 3.72 7.30 -11.21
C GLU A 70 2.25 7.28 -10.74
N THR A 71 1.65 6.10 -10.64
CA THR A 71 0.30 5.94 -10.08
C THR A 71 0.26 6.37 -8.61
N ILE A 72 1.28 5.98 -7.81
CA ILE A 72 1.39 6.40 -6.39
C ILE A 72 1.39 7.92 -6.28
N GLU A 73 2.19 8.61 -7.10
CA GLU A 73 2.24 10.09 -7.09
C GLU A 73 0.88 10.70 -7.39
N ILE A 74 0.21 10.22 -8.44
CA ILE A 74 -1.12 10.73 -8.83
C ILE A 74 -2.16 10.50 -7.75
N LEU A 75 -2.16 9.30 -7.13
CA LEU A 75 -3.11 8.98 -6.06
C LEU A 75 -2.87 9.84 -4.81
N LEU A 76 -1.61 10.07 -4.43
CA LEU A 76 -1.27 10.95 -3.31
C LEU A 76 -1.63 12.41 -3.60
N ASP A 77 -1.42 12.89 -4.84
CA ASP A 77 -1.84 14.23 -5.27
C ASP A 77 -3.38 14.38 -5.30
N ALA A 78 -4.11 13.27 -5.51
CA ALA A 78 -5.56 13.21 -5.41
C ALA A 78 -6.08 13.08 -3.97
N GLY A 79 -5.19 13.02 -2.97
CA GLY A 79 -5.53 12.99 -1.55
C GLY A 79 -5.65 11.59 -0.94
N ALA A 80 -5.10 10.56 -1.58
CA ALA A 80 -5.05 9.22 -0.99
C ALA A 80 -4.29 9.22 0.35
N ASP A 81 -4.81 8.50 1.35
CA ASP A 81 -4.16 8.36 2.66
C ASP A 81 -2.92 7.47 2.54
N ILE A 82 -1.74 8.11 2.63
CA ILE A 82 -0.43 7.43 2.58
C ILE A 82 -0.25 6.42 3.71
N GLU A 83 -1.00 6.58 4.80
CA GLU A 83 -0.98 5.71 5.98
C GLU A 83 -2.12 4.69 6.00
N TYR A 84 -2.89 4.59 4.90
CA TYR A 84 -4.04 3.69 4.86
C TYR A 84 -3.66 2.25 5.21
N LEU A 85 -4.26 1.77 6.30
CA LEU A 85 -4.04 0.41 6.78
C LEU A 85 -5.01 -0.56 6.10
N ALA A 86 -4.58 -1.15 4.98
CA ALA A 86 -5.35 -2.19 4.31
C ALA A 86 -5.55 -3.39 5.25
N LYS A 87 -6.81 -3.74 5.48
CA LYS A 87 -7.24 -4.86 6.32
C LYS A 87 -7.38 -6.10 5.46
N GLY A 88 -7.00 -7.24 5.97
CA GLY A 88 -7.26 -8.52 5.30
C GLY A 88 -6.02 -9.36 5.06
N GLY A 89 -6.02 -10.55 5.64
CA GLY A 89 -5.13 -11.66 5.36
C GLY A 89 -3.64 -11.41 5.59
N LYS A 90 -2.86 -12.24 4.94
CA LYS A 90 -1.38 -12.25 5.05
C LYS A 90 -0.69 -11.03 4.43
N ASN A 91 -1.41 -10.25 3.66
CA ASN A 91 -0.89 -9.08 2.96
C ASN A 91 -1.39 -7.74 3.52
N SER A 92 -2.09 -7.73 4.68
CA SER A 92 -2.48 -6.49 5.34
C SER A 92 -1.27 -5.61 5.66
N GLY A 93 -1.46 -4.30 5.64
CA GLY A 93 -0.42 -3.35 5.97
C GLY A 93 -0.56 -2.01 5.26
N ARG A 94 0.34 -1.10 5.57
CA ARG A 94 0.41 0.24 4.97
C ARG A 94 1.12 0.21 3.61
N PRO A 95 0.96 1.21 2.74
CA PRO A 95 1.64 1.28 1.44
C PRO A 95 3.16 1.09 1.55
N LEU A 96 3.81 1.71 2.54
CA LEU A 96 5.25 1.58 2.77
C LEU A 96 5.67 0.12 3.03
N MET A 97 4.87 -0.64 3.79
CA MET A 97 5.12 -2.06 4.05
C MET A 97 4.94 -2.92 2.79
N MET A 98 3.98 -2.55 1.92
CA MET A 98 3.75 -3.26 0.66
C MET A 98 4.96 -3.13 -0.27
N ALA A 99 5.50 -1.92 -0.41
CA ALA A 99 6.71 -1.67 -1.17
C ALA A 99 7.94 -2.36 -0.56
N ALA A 100 8.11 -2.28 0.76
CA ALA A 100 9.25 -2.84 1.50
C ALA A 100 9.38 -4.37 1.39
N LYS A 101 8.30 -5.07 1.06
CA LYS A 101 8.28 -6.52 0.82
C LYS A 101 8.95 -6.91 -0.49
N LYS A 102 8.96 -6.04 -1.48
CA LYS A 102 9.33 -6.36 -2.87
C LYS A 102 10.84 -6.28 -3.10
N TYR A 103 11.35 -7.10 -4.02
CA TYR A 103 12.78 -7.12 -4.35
C TYR A 103 13.25 -5.77 -4.89
N GLU A 104 12.51 -5.20 -5.83
CA GLU A 104 12.81 -3.90 -6.46
C GLU A 104 12.09 -2.73 -5.77
N GLY A 105 11.61 -2.94 -4.55
CA GLY A 105 10.74 -1.99 -3.85
C GLY A 105 11.44 -0.74 -3.31
N THR A 106 12.78 -0.69 -3.32
CA THR A 106 13.53 0.40 -2.69
C THR A 106 13.19 1.78 -3.30
N ALA A 107 12.99 1.87 -4.60
CA ALA A 107 12.59 3.12 -5.26
C ALA A 107 11.21 3.60 -4.78
N THR A 108 10.25 2.69 -4.68
CA THR A 108 8.91 2.99 -4.17
C THR A 108 8.93 3.34 -2.68
N VAL A 109 9.76 2.65 -1.88
CA VAL A 109 9.96 3.01 -0.46
C VAL A 109 10.52 4.43 -0.34
N LYS A 110 11.53 4.79 -1.15
CA LYS A 110 12.07 6.15 -1.18
C LYS A 110 11.01 7.19 -1.54
N LEU A 111 10.20 6.90 -2.55
CA LEU A 111 9.10 7.77 -2.97
C LEU A 111 8.10 7.98 -1.81
N LEU A 112 7.62 6.90 -1.19
CA LEU A 112 6.64 6.99 -0.10
C LEU A 112 7.20 7.76 1.11
N VAL A 113 8.46 7.51 1.52
CA VAL A 113 9.10 8.26 2.60
C VAL A 113 9.26 9.74 2.23
N ALA A 114 9.67 10.07 1.01
CA ALA A 114 9.77 11.44 0.52
C ALA A 114 8.42 12.16 0.48
N ARG A 115 7.32 11.41 0.30
CA ARG A 115 5.94 11.91 0.34
C ARG A 115 5.35 11.93 1.75
N GLY A 116 6.14 11.61 2.79
CA GLY A 116 5.77 11.75 4.19
C GLY A 116 5.23 10.49 4.87
N ALA A 117 5.44 9.30 4.30
CA ALA A 117 5.08 8.06 4.99
C ALA A 117 5.87 7.90 6.30
N ASP A 118 5.17 7.51 7.36
CA ASP A 118 5.79 7.20 8.65
C ASP A 118 6.66 5.93 8.54
N VAL A 119 7.98 6.14 8.63
CA VAL A 119 8.98 5.05 8.56
C VAL A 119 8.77 4.01 9.65
N ASN A 120 8.24 4.42 10.81
CA ASN A 120 7.94 3.56 11.96
C ASN A 120 6.45 3.17 12.05
N GLY A 121 5.65 3.57 11.05
CA GLY A 121 4.24 3.23 10.96
C GLY A 121 4.00 1.72 11.04
N ALA A 122 3.27 1.29 12.07
CA ALA A 122 3.00 -0.12 12.32
C ALA A 122 1.59 -0.52 11.87
N ASP A 123 1.42 -1.78 11.53
CA ASP A 123 0.10 -2.37 11.31
C ASP A 123 -0.55 -2.84 12.62
N GLN A 124 -1.73 -3.43 12.53
CA GLN A 124 -2.48 -3.98 13.68
C GLN A 124 -1.74 -5.08 14.46
N TYR A 125 -0.67 -5.63 13.90
CA TYR A 125 0.18 -6.63 14.54
C TYR A 125 1.51 -6.03 15.05
N GLY A 126 1.69 -4.73 14.99
CA GLY A 126 2.92 -4.05 15.34
C GLY A 126 4.04 -4.22 14.30
N ARG A 127 3.75 -4.75 13.10
CA ARG A 127 4.77 -4.90 12.07
C ARG A 127 5.06 -3.54 11.46
N THR A 128 6.35 -3.22 11.29
CA THR A 128 6.84 -2.03 10.58
C THR A 128 7.38 -2.42 9.20
N ALA A 129 7.62 -1.42 8.35
CA ALA A 129 8.28 -1.62 7.06
C ALA A 129 9.67 -2.28 7.23
N LEU A 130 10.41 -1.94 8.29
CA LEU A 130 11.72 -2.52 8.60
C LEU A 130 11.62 -4.02 8.93
N ILE A 131 10.66 -4.45 9.74
CA ILE A 131 10.43 -5.87 10.04
C ILE A 131 10.08 -6.63 8.75
N VAL A 132 9.25 -6.04 7.89
CA VAL A 132 8.88 -6.65 6.60
C VAL A 132 10.09 -6.76 5.68
N ALA A 133 10.86 -5.67 5.48
CA ALA A 133 12.06 -5.68 4.64
C ALA A 133 13.10 -6.70 5.12
N ALA A 134 13.36 -6.75 6.43
CA ALA A 134 14.29 -7.69 7.05
C ALA A 134 13.86 -9.15 6.84
N ARG A 135 12.58 -9.45 7.03
CA ARG A 135 12.01 -10.78 6.79
C ARG A 135 12.17 -11.26 5.35
N TYR A 136 12.11 -10.36 4.39
CA TYR A 136 12.23 -10.67 2.97
C TYR A 136 13.64 -10.47 2.42
N GLY A 137 14.63 -10.12 3.27
CA GLY A 137 16.03 -9.96 2.89
C GLY A 137 16.30 -8.77 1.95
N ARG A 138 15.55 -7.69 2.09
CA ARG A 138 15.63 -6.51 1.21
C ARG A 138 16.72 -5.54 1.70
N LEU A 139 17.98 -5.92 1.49
CA LEU A 139 19.15 -5.24 2.07
C LEU A 139 19.14 -3.73 1.83
N GLU A 140 18.95 -3.28 0.60
CA GLU A 140 18.96 -1.85 0.27
C GLU A 140 17.77 -1.10 0.88
N THR A 141 16.62 -1.75 0.96
CA THR A 141 15.45 -1.19 1.64
C THR A 141 15.68 -1.10 3.15
N VAL A 142 16.29 -2.12 3.77
CA VAL A 142 16.65 -2.10 5.20
C VAL A 142 17.62 -0.96 5.48
N ARG A 143 18.67 -0.82 4.66
CA ARG A 143 19.65 0.28 4.78
C ARG A 143 18.95 1.63 4.73
N TYR A 144 18.15 1.86 3.70
CA TYR A 144 17.45 3.13 3.52
C TYR A 144 16.50 3.46 4.67
N LEU A 145 15.71 2.47 5.14
CA LEU A 145 14.80 2.67 6.27
C LEU A 145 15.57 3.04 7.55
N LEU A 146 16.69 2.37 7.85
CA LEU A 146 17.53 2.70 9.00
C LEU A 146 18.14 4.11 8.90
N GLU A 147 18.64 4.50 7.72
CA GLU A 147 19.15 5.84 7.44
C GLU A 147 18.09 6.94 7.62
N ASN A 148 16.80 6.57 7.48
CA ASN A 148 15.65 7.47 7.66
C ASN A 148 14.94 7.30 9.02
N GLY A 149 15.61 6.72 10.01
CA GLY A 149 15.13 6.69 11.38
C GLY A 149 14.20 5.54 11.73
N ALA A 150 14.21 4.44 10.94
CA ALA A 150 13.51 3.23 11.36
C ALA A 150 14.14 2.66 12.64
N ASP A 151 13.29 2.29 13.61
CA ASP A 151 13.72 1.69 14.86
C ASP A 151 14.21 0.24 14.63
N PRO A 152 15.53 -0.04 14.78
CA PRO A 152 16.07 -1.40 14.62
C PRO A 152 15.55 -2.40 15.66
N ASN A 153 14.94 -1.89 16.74
CA ASN A 153 14.38 -2.68 17.83
C ASN A 153 12.84 -2.70 17.87
N ALA A 154 12.20 -2.22 16.79
CA ALA A 154 10.74 -2.25 16.68
C ALA A 154 10.19 -3.66 16.97
N GLU A 155 9.15 -3.75 17.80
CA GLU A 155 8.57 -5.03 18.21
C GLU A 155 7.19 -5.24 17.60
N SER A 156 6.97 -6.45 17.05
CA SER A 156 5.66 -6.90 16.64
C SER A 156 5.04 -7.93 17.61
N LEU A 157 3.73 -8.05 17.56
CA LEU A 157 2.98 -9.08 18.32
C LEU A 157 3.20 -10.50 17.76
N MET A 158 3.85 -10.61 16.61
CA MET A 158 4.13 -11.87 15.94
C MET A 158 5.33 -12.55 16.56
N LYS A 159 5.13 -13.47 17.50
CA LYS A 159 6.20 -14.20 18.23
C LYS A 159 7.34 -14.69 17.32
N LYS A 160 7.01 -15.11 16.09
CA LYS A 160 7.97 -15.64 15.11
C LYS A 160 8.84 -14.56 14.45
N TRP A 161 8.37 -13.31 14.39
CA TRP A 161 9.10 -12.18 13.77
C TRP A 161 8.98 -10.95 14.67
N LYS A 162 9.33 -11.15 15.92
CA LYS A 162 9.12 -10.14 16.96
C LYS A 162 9.89 -8.87 16.65
N THR A 163 11.14 -8.99 16.19
CA THR A 163 11.99 -7.85 15.81
C THR A 163 12.53 -8.01 14.39
N PRO A 164 13.06 -6.92 13.77
CA PRO A 164 13.72 -7.02 12.46
C PRO A 164 14.86 -8.05 12.44
N LEU A 165 15.69 -8.08 13.49
CA LEU A 165 16.82 -9.00 13.60
C LEU A 165 16.35 -10.47 13.66
N ILE A 166 15.35 -10.78 14.48
CA ILE A 166 14.75 -12.11 14.54
C ILE A 166 14.16 -12.51 13.19
N ALA A 167 13.49 -11.57 12.50
CA ALA A 167 12.89 -11.82 11.20
C ALA A 167 13.94 -12.16 10.14
N ALA A 168 15.09 -11.46 10.13
CA ALA A 168 16.21 -11.72 9.21
C ALA A 168 16.86 -13.09 9.51
N ASN A 169 17.21 -13.35 10.76
CA ASN A 169 17.87 -14.60 11.18
C ASN A 169 17.02 -15.84 10.87
N LEU A 170 15.70 -15.79 11.13
CA LEU A 170 14.80 -16.92 10.84
C LEU A 170 14.68 -17.24 9.35
N ARG A 171 15.13 -16.36 8.48
CA ARG A 171 15.10 -16.51 7.02
C ARG A 171 16.50 -16.70 6.41
N GLY A 172 17.57 -16.70 7.23
CA GLY A 172 18.93 -16.84 6.77
C GLY A 172 19.44 -15.62 5.98
N HIS A 173 18.93 -14.42 6.29
CA HIS A 173 19.38 -13.19 5.66
C HIS A 173 20.54 -12.56 6.44
N ASP A 174 21.68 -13.23 6.46
CA ASP A 174 22.82 -12.91 7.30
C ASP A 174 23.34 -11.47 7.09
N THR A 175 23.45 -11.02 5.83
CA THR A 175 23.89 -9.65 5.52
C THR A 175 22.92 -8.58 6.05
N VAL A 176 21.61 -8.87 6.08
CA VAL A 176 20.59 -8.01 6.67
C VAL A 176 20.71 -8.03 8.19
N ALA A 177 20.93 -9.21 8.79
CA ALA A 177 21.11 -9.35 10.23
C ALA A 177 22.34 -8.58 10.71
N ASP A 178 23.47 -8.68 10.00
CA ASP A 178 24.69 -7.92 10.29
C ASP A 178 24.45 -6.41 10.22
N LEU A 179 23.77 -5.95 9.18
CA LEU A 179 23.42 -4.53 9.04
C LEU A 179 22.56 -4.04 10.22
N LEU A 180 21.56 -4.82 10.64
CA LEU A 180 20.70 -4.50 11.77
C LEU A 180 21.49 -4.44 13.09
N VAL A 181 22.41 -5.38 13.33
CA VAL A 181 23.29 -5.36 14.51
C VAL A 181 24.16 -4.12 14.52
N HIS A 182 24.76 -3.73 13.39
CA HIS A 182 25.54 -2.50 13.26
C HIS A 182 24.70 -1.24 13.51
N ALA A 183 23.42 -1.29 13.21
CA ALA A 183 22.45 -0.21 13.48
C ALA A 183 21.93 -0.22 14.93
N GLY A 184 22.40 -1.13 15.80
CA GLY A 184 22.02 -1.16 17.21
C GLY A 184 20.83 -2.11 17.52
N ALA A 185 20.51 -3.04 16.63
CA ALA A 185 19.52 -4.08 16.96
C ALA A 185 20.01 -4.96 18.10
N SER A 186 19.22 -5.10 19.15
CA SER A 186 19.47 -6.01 20.27
C SER A 186 19.05 -7.44 19.94
N ARG A 187 19.78 -8.43 20.50
CA ARG A 187 19.50 -9.86 20.32
C ARG A 187 18.32 -10.32 21.16
#